data_e4f2d06078d7ad48454bcf027da19e11
#
_entry.id   e4f2d06078d7ad48454bcf027da19e11
#
_cell.length_a   1.000
_cell.length_b   1.000
_cell.length_c   1.000
_cell.angle_alpha   90.00
_cell.angle_beta   90.00
_cell.angle_gamma   90.00
#
_symmetry.space_group_name_H-M   'P 1'
#
loop_
_entity.id
_entity.type
_entity.pdbx_description
1 polymer ?
#
loop_
_entity_poly.entity_id
_entity_poly.type
_entity_poly.pdbx_seq_one_letter_code
_entity_poly.pdbx_strand_id
1 'polypeptide(L)'
;LYLGLVQWYQQQKQARRLLRADAEAQRAQLRMLRYQLNPHFFFNALNTIGALADENPQRVKTAVRELSGFLRYTLLDEGALDAPLRDEVEAVEHYLAVEKIRFEDDLQGSVDVSPASGRLTVPAFLVLPLVENAVKHGQYTSPRPLRIRVTGTVADGVLVVEVANTGHWRDDESGPDSTGTGLDNVRRRLEAQHPDQHRLSITENDGWVRVRIEIDTEALTHDV
;
A
#
# COMPACT_ATOMS: atom_id res chain seq x y z
N LEU A 1 -10.48 6.36 58.20
CA LEU A 1 -10.83 5.07 57.55
C LEU A 1 -11.68 5.28 56.29
N TYR A 2 -12.75 6.08 56.31
CA TYR A 2 -13.64 6.30 55.16
C TYR A 2 -12.94 6.95 53.98
N LEU A 3 -12.14 8.01 54.21
CA LEU A 3 -11.38 8.70 53.14
C LEU A 3 -10.34 7.79 52.47
N GLY A 4 -9.68 6.90 53.20
CA GLY A 4 -8.72 5.95 52.65
C GLY A 4 -9.37 4.90 51.74
N LEU A 5 -10.58 4.44 52.11
CA LEU A 5 -11.38 3.52 51.28
C LEU A 5 -11.84 4.17 49.94
N VAL A 6 -12.26 5.44 49.99
CA VAL A 6 -12.65 6.20 48.80
C VAL A 6 -11.46 6.44 47.88
N GLN A 7 -10.31 6.81 48.42
CA GLN A 7 -9.08 6.98 47.62
C GLN A 7 -8.62 5.66 47.00
N TRP A 8 -8.62 4.55 47.75
CA TRP A 8 -8.29 3.23 47.23
C TRP A 8 -9.22 2.80 46.12
N TYR A 9 -10.53 3.01 46.31
CA TYR A 9 -11.52 2.68 45.26
C TYR A 9 -11.34 3.51 43.98
N GLN A 10 -11.03 4.81 44.14
CA GLN A 10 -10.74 5.68 42.95
C GLN A 10 -9.46 5.27 42.24
N GLN A 11 -8.39 4.92 42.98
CA GLN A 11 -7.16 4.41 42.39
C GLN A 11 -7.39 3.10 41.62
N GLN A 12 -8.13 2.17 42.20
CA GLN A 12 -8.51 0.91 41.51
C GLN A 12 -9.32 1.16 40.24
N LYS A 13 -10.25 2.12 40.28
CA LYS A 13 -11.06 2.49 39.11
C LYS A 13 -10.21 3.17 38.03
N GLN A 14 -9.26 4.00 38.40
CA GLN A 14 -8.32 4.61 37.44
C GLN A 14 -7.38 3.57 36.85
N ALA A 15 -6.79 2.69 37.65
CA ALA A 15 -5.94 1.60 37.15
C ALA A 15 -6.68 0.69 36.14
N ARG A 16 -7.94 0.32 36.43
CA ARG A 16 -8.76 -0.46 35.50
C ARG A 16 -9.10 0.30 34.23
N ARG A 17 -9.28 1.63 34.28
CA ARG A 17 -9.52 2.45 33.08
C ARG A 17 -8.27 2.52 32.21
N LEU A 18 -7.09 2.70 32.81
CA LEU A 18 -5.81 2.70 32.07
C LEU A 18 -5.54 1.36 31.41
N LEU A 19 -5.73 0.24 32.13
CA LEU A 19 -5.57 -1.10 31.54
C LEU A 19 -6.55 -1.38 30.39
N ARG A 20 -7.79 -0.88 30.48
CA ARG A 20 -8.76 -1.02 29.38
C ARG A 20 -8.38 -0.17 28.17
N ALA A 21 -7.97 1.09 28.43
CA ALA A 21 -7.52 1.99 27.35
C ALA A 21 -6.28 1.43 26.63
N ASP A 22 -5.32 0.88 27.38
CA ASP A 22 -4.13 0.23 26.82
C ASP A 22 -4.51 -1.02 25.99
N ALA A 23 -5.36 -1.89 26.52
CA ALA A 23 -5.86 -3.04 25.78
C ALA A 23 -6.68 -2.66 24.52
N GLU A 24 -7.44 -1.57 24.58
CA GLU A 24 -8.16 -1.04 23.40
C GLU A 24 -7.20 -0.44 22.38
N ALA A 25 -6.17 0.29 22.83
CA ALA A 25 -5.11 0.80 21.95
C ALA A 25 -4.35 -0.33 21.26
N GLN A 26 -3.92 -1.36 22.02
CA GLN A 26 -3.27 -2.55 21.43
C GLN A 26 -4.17 -3.29 20.44
N ARG A 27 -5.47 -3.44 20.75
CA ARG A 27 -6.43 -4.04 19.81
C ARG A 27 -6.68 -3.18 18.58
N ALA A 28 -6.64 -1.85 18.73
CA ALA A 28 -6.74 -0.93 17.60
C ALA A 28 -5.49 -1.02 16.72
N GLN A 29 -4.31 -1.09 17.34
CA GLN A 29 -3.02 -1.29 16.65
C GLN A 29 -2.98 -2.62 15.89
N LEU A 30 -3.38 -3.74 16.54
CA LEU A 30 -3.48 -5.05 15.87
C LEU A 30 -4.53 -5.06 14.75
N ARG A 31 -5.62 -4.29 14.88
CA ARG A 31 -6.59 -4.13 13.79
C ARG A 31 -6.00 -3.32 12.64
N MET A 32 -5.31 -2.22 12.93
CA MET A 32 -4.63 -1.40 11.93
C MET A 32 -3.60 -2.22 11.14
N LEU A 33 -2.80 -3.05 11.82
CA LEU A 33 -1.89 -4.05 11.22
C LEU A 33 -2.61 -5.03 10.30
N ARG A 34 -3.75 -5.56 10.73
CA ARG A 34 -4.55 -6.48 9.89
C ARG A 34 -5.18 -5.79 8.68
N TYR A 35 -5.45 -4.48 8.74
CA TYR A 35 -5.99 -3.72 7.61
C TYR A 35 -4.90 -3.28 6.63
N GLN A 36 -3.64 -3.18 7.06
CA GLN A 36 -2.50 -2.87 6.19
C GLN A 36 -2.09 -4.08 5.33
N LEU A 37 -2.30 -5.29 5.83
CA LEU A 37 -2.12 -6.52 5.05
C LEU A 37 -3.40 -6.80 4.26
N ASN A 38 -3.32 -6.83 2.95
CA ASN A 38 -4.41 -7.33 2.11
C ASN A 38 -4.56 -8.86 2.31
N PRO A 39 -5.48 -9.34 3.17
CA PRO A 39 -5.54 -10.77 3.51
C PRO A 39 -5.84 -11.63 2.28
N HIS A 40 -6.64 -11.09 1.35
CA HIS A 40 -7.00 -11.76 0.12
C HIS A 40 -5.78 -11.99 -0.79
N PHE A 41 -4.88 -11.02 -0.89
CA PHE A 41 -3.61 -11.20 -1.60
C PHE A 41 -2.80 -12.35 -1.01
N PHE A 42 -2.64 -12.39 0.33
CA PHE A 42 -1.87 -13.45 0.99
C PHE A 42 -2.49 -14.83 0.80
N PHE A 43 -3.80 -14.97 0.98
CA PHE A 43 -4.48 -16.24 0.74
C PHE A 43 -4.30 -16.72 -0.70
N ASN A 44 -4.41 -15.82 -1.66
CA ASN A 44 -4.20 -16.16 -3.07
C ASN A 44 -2.75 -16.54 -3.37
N ALA A 45 -1.77 -15.80 -2.84
CA ALA A 45 -0.35 -16.12 -2.99
C ALA A 45 -0.02 -17.50 -2.42
N LEU A 46 -0.48 -17.80 -1.19
CA LEU A 46 -0.27 -19.10 -0.56
C LEU A 46 -0.96 -20.25 -1.30
N ASN A 47 -2.18 -20.05 -1.79
CA ASN A 47 -2.87 -21.05 -2.61
C ASN A 47 -2.12 -21.30 -3.93
N THR A 48 -1.61 -20.27 -4.59
CA THR A 48 -0.80 -20.39 -5.79
C THR A 48 0.50 -21.14 -5.52
N ILE A 49 1.19 -20.83 -4.42
CA ILE A 49 2.40 -21.55 -3.98
C ILE A 49 2.08 -23.03 -3.74
N GLY A 50 0.95 -23.33 -3.08
CA GLY A 50 0.49 -24.71 -2.84
C GLY A 50 0.24 -25.47 -4.13
N ALA A 51 -0.46 -24.85 -5.10
CA ALA A 51 -0.72 -25.47 -6.40
C ALA A 51 0.57 -25.74 -7.20
N LEU A 52 1.55 -24.86 -7.11
CA LEU A 52 2.83 -25.01 -7.80
C LEU A 52 3.79 -26.00 -7.14
N ALA A 53 3.51 -26.42 -5.90
CA ALA A 53 4.47 -27.23 -5.12
C ALA A 53 4.83 -28.56 -5.80
N ASP A 54 3.85 -29.21 -6.41
CA ASP A 54 4.04 -30.48 -7.11
C ASP A 54 4.45 -30.32 -8.58
N GLU A 55 4.13 -29.16 -9.19
CA GLU A 55 4.32 -28.94 -10.63
C GLU A 55 5.67 -28.29 -10.95
N ASN A 56 6.07 -27.27 -10.17
CA ASN A 56 7.26 -26.47 -10.46
C ASN A 56 7.94 -25.93 -9.19
N PRO A 57 8.79 -26.73 -8.53
CA PRO A 57 9.48 -26.32 -7.31
C PRO A 57 10.34 -25.06 -7.46
N GLN A 58 10.82 -24.73 -8.67
CA GLN A 58 11.61 -23.53 -8.91
C GLN A 58 10.73 -22.27 -8.87
N ARG A 59 9.51 -22.33 -9.42
CA ARG A 59 8.53 -21.23 -9.33
C ARG A 59 8.08 -21.03 -7.88
N VAL A 60 7.94 -22.11 -7.09
CA VAL A 60 7.66 -22.03 -5.66
C VAL A 60 8.73 -21.23 -4.93
N LYS A 61 10.03 -21.54 -5.14
CA LYS A 61 11.12 -20.78 -4.52
C LYS A 61 11.09 -19.31 -4.88
N THR A 62 10.80 -18.98 -6.14
CA THR A 62 10.66 -17.60 -6.58
C THR A 62 9.47 -16.93 -5.88
N ALA A 63 8.29 -17.56 -5.87
CA ALA A 63 7.10 -17.00 -5.22
C ALA A 63 7.31 -16.73 -3.73
N VAL A 64 7.94 -17.65 -3.00
CA VAL A 64 8.26 -17.50 -1.58
C VAL A 64 9.24 -16.35 -1.35
N ARG A 65 10.26 -16.22 -2.20
CA ARG A 65 11.23 -15.11 -2.11
C ARG A 65 10.56 -13.75 -2.33
N GLU A 66 9.75 -13.61 -3.39
CA GLU A 66 9.06 -12.37 -3.70
C GLU A 66 8.03 -12.02 -2.61
N LEU A 67 7.26 -13.00 -2.13
CA LEU A 67 6.34 -12.81 -1.01
C LEU A 67 7.07 -12.39 0.28
N SER A 68 8.25 -12.95 0.54
CA SER A 68 9.07 -12.58 1.70
C SER A 68 9.62 -11.15 1.59
N GLY A 69 10.02 -10.71 0.38
CA GLY A 69 10.43 -9.32 0.12
C GLY A 69 9.29 -8.35 0.36
N PHE A 70 8.10 -8.63 -0.18
CA PHE A 70 6.88 -7.87 0.04
C PHE A 70 6.52 -7.75 1.54
N LEU A 71 6.54 -8.89 2.27
CA LEU A 71 6.26 -8.93 3.71
C LEU A 71 7.26 -8.11 4.52
N ARG A 72 8.51 -8.11 4.12
CA ARG A 72 9.54 -7.33 4.81
C ARG A 72 9.20 -5.85 4.78
N TYR A 73 8.86 -5.30 3.61
CA TYR A 73 8.46 -3.91 3.47
C TYR A 73 7.21 -3.61 4.31
N THR A 74 6.17 -4.45 4.19
CA THR A 74 4.88 -4.19 4.85
C THR A 74 4.88 -4.37 6.36
N LEU A 75 5.83 -5.14 6.94
CA LEU A 75 5.89 -5.46 8.37
C LEU A 75 7.04 -4.78 9.13
N LEU A 76 8.17 -4.45 8.47
CA LEU A 76 9.34 -3.91 9.16
C LEU A 76 9.35 -2.38 9.22
N ASP A 77 8.65 -1.70 8.32
CA ASP A 77 8.50 -0.24 8.34
C ASP A 77 7.30 0.22 9.18
N GLU A 78 6.97 -0.56 10.23
CA GLU A 78 5.92 -0.19 11.18
C GLU A 78 6.28 1.10 11.90
N GLY A 79 5.60 2.18 11.53
CA GLY A 79 5.73 3.50 12.18
C GLY A 79 6.59 4.50 11.42
N ALA A 80 7.22 4.13 10.31
CA ALA A 80 7.80 5.11 9.40
C ALA A 80 6.67 5.93 8.76
N LEU A 81 6.72 7.25 8.93
CA LEU A 81 5.78 8.15 8.25
C LEU A 81 6.18 8.30 6.79
N ASP A 82 7.48 8.19 6.50
CA ASP A 82 8.09 8.42 5.21
C ASP A 82 9.06 7.31 4.85
N ALA A 83 9.23 7.06 3.54
CA ALA A 83 10.16 6.09 2.99
C ALA A 83 10.80 6.62 1.71
N PRO A 84 12.04 6.21 1.36
CA PRO A 84 12.58 6.47 0.03
C PRO A 84 11.67 5.86 -1.05
N LEU A 85 11.42 6.60 -2.13
CA LEU A 85 10.56 6.12 -3.22
C LEU A 85 11.05 4.79 -3.82
N ARG A 86 12.37 4.54 -3.83
CA ARG A 86 12.94 3.26 -4.27
C ARG A 86 12.44 2.08 -3.44
N ASP A 87 12.22 2.26 -2.13
CA ASP A 87 11.79 1.18 -1.23
C ASP A 87 10.30 0.85 -1.47
N GLU A 88 9.47 1.89 -1.74
CA GLU A 88 8.10 1.74 -2.25
C GLU A 88 8.05 0.97 -3.57
N VAL A 89 8.98 1.32 -4.48
CA VAL A 89 9.09 0.68 -5.79
C VAL A 89 9.51 -0.78 -5.67
N GLU A 90 10.47 -1.10 -4.81
CA GLU A 90 10.90 -2.47 -4.55
C GLU A 90 9.73 -3.33 -4.02
N ALA A 91 8.93 -2.77 -3.10
CA ALA A 91 7.72 -3.44 -2.61
C ALA A 91 6.69 -3.70 -3.73
N VAL A 92 6.51 -2.72 -4.62
CA VAL A 92 5.64 -2.86 -5.80
C VAL A 92 6.15 -3.93 -6.76
N GLU A 93 7.46 -4.00 -7.00
CA GLU A 93 8.06 -5.04 -7.84
C GLU A 93 7.84 -6.44 -7.26
N HIS A 94 8.04 -6.61 -5.96
CA HIS A 94 7.73 -7.87 -5.26
C HIS A 94 6.25 -8.23 -5.35
N TYR A 95 5.36 -7.26 -5.13
CA TYR A 95 3.91 -7.47 -5.24
C TYR A 95 3.52 -7.92 -6.66
N LEU A 96 3.97 -7.20 -7.69
CA LEU A 96 3.68 -7.53 -9.08
C LEU A 96 4.28 -8.87 -9.50
N ALA A 97 5.46 -9.24 -8.98
CA ALA A 97 6.08 -10.54 -9.23
C ALA A 97 5.23 -11.69 -8.69
N VAL A 98 4.67 -11.56 -7.48
CA VAL A 98 3.73 -12.55 -6.90
C VAL A 98 2.45 -12.63 -7.72
N GLU A 99 1.84 -11.49 -8.07
CA GLU A 99 0.63 -11.46 -8.88
C GLU A 99 0.86 -12.04 -10.29
N LYS A 100 2.03 -11.80 -10.90
CA LYS A 100 2.41 -12.38 -12.19
C LYS A 100 2.51 -13.92 -12.14
N ILE A 101 2.94 -14.49 -11.01
CA ILE A 101 2.94 -15.94 -10.83
C ILE A 101 1.51 -16.50 -10.84
N ARG A 102 0.54 -15.76 -10.28
CA ARG A 102 -0.88 -16.11 -10.20
C ARG A 102 -1.61 -15.94 -11.53
N PHE A 103 -1.39 -14.82 -12.20
CA PHE A 103 -2.09 -14.47 -13.44
C PHE A 103 -1.37 -14.92 -14.71
N GLU A 104 -0.12 -15.33 -14.59
CA GLU A 104 0.75 -15.78 -15.70
C GLU A 104 0.82 -14.73 -16.82
N ASP A 105 0.45 -15.11 -18.05
CA ASP A 105 0.50 -14.23 -19.22
C ASP A 105 -0.62 -13.18 -19.24
N ASP A 106 -1.61 -13.31 -18.35
CA ASP A 106 -2.73 -12.39 -18.25
C ASP A 106 -2.39 -11.08 -17.51
N LEU A 107 -1.18 -10.97 -16.90
CA LEU A 107 -0.67 -9.77 -16.25
C LEU A 107 0.71 -9.38 -16.78
N GLN A 108 0.85 -8.13 -17.20
CA GLN A 108 2.10 -7.51 -17.62
C GLN A 108 2.35 -6.25 -16.77
N GLY A 109 3.39 -6.27 -15.96
CA GLY A 109 3.85 -5.13 -15.15
C GLY A 109 5.14 -4.54 -15.68
N SER A 110 5.26 -3.22 -15.65
CA SER A 110 6.51 -2.48 -15.88
C SER A 110 6.68 -1.38 -14.85
N VAL A 111 7.90 -1.24 -14.35
CA VAL A 111 8.27 -0.20 -13.39
C VAL A 111 9.46 0.55 -13.96
N ASP A 112 9.34 1.88 -14.07
CA ASP A 112 10.37 2.77 -14.59
C ASP A 112 10.45 4.02 -13.72
N VAL A 113 11.36 3.98 -12.75
CA VAL A 113 11.57 5.07 -11.80
C VAL A 113 13.00 5.57 -11.91
N SER A 114 13.16 6.85 -12.21
CA SER A 114 14.48 7.43 -12.38
C SER A 114 15.31 7.34 -11.08
N PRO A 115 16.64 7.18 -11.16
CA PRO A 115 17.48 7.15 -9.96
C PRO A 115 17.40 8.44 -9.12
N ALA A 116 17.06 9.55 -9.74
CA ALA A 116 16.88 10.83 -9.04
C ALA A 116 15.61 10.81 -8.20
N SER A 117 14.47 10.37 -8.78
CA SER A 117 13.20 10.25 -8.05
C SER A 117 13.26 9.15 -6.99
N GLY A 118 13.93 8.04 -7.25
CA GLY A 118 14.06 6.95 -6.28
C GLY A 118 14.74 7.32 -4.96
N ARG A 119 15.53 8.38 -4.92
CA ARG A 119 16.19 8.88 -3.70
C ARG A 119 15.35 9.85 -2.90
N LEU A 120 14.26 10.35 -3.45
CA LEU A 120 13.36 11.23 -2.71
C LEU A 120 12.57 10.46 -1.67
N THR A 121 12.42 11.08 -0.51
CA THR A 121 11.61 10.55 0.58
C THR A 121 10.16 10.97 0.35
N VAL A 122 9.25 10.01 0.36
CA VAL A 122 7.82 10.20 0.13
C VAL A 122 7.03 9.61 1.30
N PRO A 123 5.76 9.97 1.48
CA PRO A 123 4.90 9.30 2.46
C PRO A 123 4.92 7.78 2.27
N ALA A 124 5.18 7.03 3.33
CA ALA A 124 5.20 5.57 3.28
C ALA A 124 3.84 5.02 2.81
N PHE A 125 3.82 3.92 2.06
CA PHE A 125 2.63 3.35 1.43
C PHE A 125 1.91 4.33 0.48
N LEU A 126 2.68 5.08 -0.31
CA LEU A 126 2.17 6.00 -1.32
C LEU A 126 1.81 5.27 -2.62
N VAL A 127 2.71 4.41 -3.11
CA VAL A 127 2.61 3.79 -4.44
C VAL A 127 1.89 2.44 -4.39
N LEU A 128 2.21 1.62 -3.39
CA LEU A 128 1.69 0.26 -3.28
C LEU A 128 0.14 0.20 -3.31
N PRO A 129 -0.63 1.02 -2.57
CA PRO A 129 -2.10 0.97 -2.63
C PRO A 129 -2.66 1.33 -4.01
N LEU A 130 -1.96 2.15 -4.79
CA LEU A 130 -2.38 2.48 -6.15
C LEU A 130 -2.22 1.29 -7.09
N VAL A 131 -1.11 0.54 -6.93
CA VAL A 131 -0.87 -0.67 -7.73
C VAL A 131 -1.81 -1.79 -7.33
N GLU A 132 -2.10 -1.96 -6.04
CA GLU A 132 -3.14 -2.90 -5.57
C GLU A 132 -4.51 -2.59 -6.19
N ASN A 133 -4.90 -1.31 -6.22
CA ASN A 133 -6.13 -0.88 -6.88
C ASN A 133 -6.10 -1.14 -8.39
N ALA A 134 -4.97 -0.87 -9.06
CA ALA A 134 -4.80 -1.12 -10.49
C ALA A 134 -4.96 -2.62 -10.83
N VAL A 135 -4.40 -3.52 -10.01
CA VAL A 135 -4.59 -4.98 -10.18
C VAL A 135 -6.04 -5.36 -9.88
N LYS A 136 -6.58 -4.92 -8.73
CA LYS A 136 -7.92 -5.28 -8.27
C LYS A 136 -9.00 -4.87 -9.28
N HIS A 137 -8.98 -3.64 -9.75
CA HIS A 137 -10.01 -3.12 -10.66
C HIS A 137 -9.71 -3.50 -12.11
N GLY A 138 -8.43 -3.47 -12.52
CA GLY A 138 -8.00 -3.82 -13.87
C GLY A 138 -8.36 -5.25 -14.26
N GLN A 139 -8.30 -6.22 -13.34
CA GLN A 139 -8.65 -7.60 -13.63
C GLN A 139 -10.10 -7.79 -14.13
N TYR A 140 -11.01 -6.85 -13.80
CA TYR A 140 -12.43 -6.90 -14.19
C TYR A 140 -12.76 -6.00 -15.38
N THR A 141 -11.95 -4.96 -15.63
CA THR A 141 -12.26 -3.92 -16.64
C THR A 141 -11.32 -3.92 -17.83
N SER A 142 -10.14 -4.54 -17.69
CA SER A 142 -9.13 -4.59 -18.76
C SER A 142 -9.36 -5.75 -19.71
N PRO A 143 -9.13 -5.55 -21.03
CA PRO A 143 -8.85 -6.67 -21.93
C PRO A 143 -7.56 -7.36 -21.48
N ARG A 144 -7.46 -8.67 -21.72
CA ARG A 144 -6.25 -9.44 -21.40
C ARG A 144 -5.18 -9.26 -22.48
N PRO A 145 -3.92 -9.14 -22.09
CA PRO A 145 -3.41 -9.07 -20.72
C PRO A 145 -3.69 -7.73 -20.03
N LEU A 146 -3.98 -7.75 -18.72
CA LEU A 146 -3.95 -6.55 -17.91
C LEU A 146 -2.53 -5.99 -17.92
N ARG A 147 -2.37 -4.75 -18.34
CA ARG A 147 -1.07 -4.06 -18.33
C ARG A 147 -1.05 -3.01 -17.23
N ILE A 148 0.02 -3.05 -16.44
CA ILE A 148 0.26 -2.07 -15.37
C ILE A 148 1.59 -1.40 -15.63
N ARG A 149 1.62 -0.08 -15.50
CA ARG A 149 2.84 0.73 -15.62
C ARG A 149 2.96 1.64 -14.42
N VAL A 150 4.13 1.62 -13.80
CA VAL A 150 4.50 2.53 -12.72
C VAL A 150 5.67 3.36 -13.21
N THR A 151 5.55 4.68 -13.13
CA THR A 151 6.64 5.59 -13.51
C THR A 151 6.88 6.59 -12.40
N GLY A 152 8.15 6.99 -12.23
CA GLY A 152 8.57 8.01 -11.28
C GLY A 152 9.64 8.91 -11.89
N THR A 153 9.36 10.20 -12.04
CA THR A 153 10.25 11.19 -12.63
C THR A 153 10.27 12.47 -11.82
N VAL A 154 11.38 13.20 -11.92
CA VAL A 154 11.48 14.58 -11.39
C VAL A 154 11.68 15.51 -12.56
N ALA A 155 10.84 16.53 -12.67
CA ALA A 155 10.95 17.59 -13.66
C ALA A 155 10.51 18.92 -13.03
N ASP A 156 11.27 19.97 -13.29
CA ASP A 156 10.95 21.35 -12.85
C ASP A 156 10.66 21.49 -11.34
N GLY A 157 11.38 20.72 -10.50
CA GLY A 157 11.19 20.77 -9.05
C GLY A 157 9.96 20.00 -8.55
N VAL A 158 9.32 19.17 -9.39
CA VAL A 158 8.17 18.36 -9.03
C VAL A 158 8.49 16.88 -9.21
N LEU A 159 8.25 16.09 -8.17
CA LEU A 159 8.20 14.64 -8.26
C LEU A 159 6.84 14.24 -8.85
N VAL A 160 6.89 13.47 -9.93
CA VAL A 160 5.70 12.89 -10.56
C VAL A 160 5.77 11.38 -10.43
N VAL A 161 4.80 10.78 -9.75
CA VAL A 161 4.59 9.33 -9.68
C VAL A 161 3.27 9.02 -10.36
N GLU A 162 3.30 8.12 -11.34
CA GLU A 162 2.10 7.69 -12.06
C GLU A 162 1.98 6.17 -12.02
N VAL A 163 0.79 5.70 -11.65
CA VAL A 163 0.37 4.31 -11.78
C VAL A 163 -0.73 4.26 -12.83
N ALA A 164 -0.49 3.52 -13.90
CA ALA A 164 -1.43 3.35 -15.00
C ALA A 164 -1.78 1.87 -15.20
N ASN A 165 -3.05 1.59 -15.47
CA ASN A 165 -3.50 0.26 -15.87
C ASN A 165 -4.43 0.33 -17.08
N THR A 166 -4.43 -0.71 -17.89
CA THR A 166 -5.45 -0.88 -18.95
C THR A 166 -6.81 -1.15 -18.31
N GLY A 167 -7.89 -0.72 -18.97
CA GLY A 167 -9.27 -0.88 -18.52
C GLY A 167 -10.00 0.45 -18.36
N HIS A 168 -11.05 0.41 -17.53
CA HIS A 168 -11.92 1.55 -17.27
C HIS A 168 -11.96 1.83 -15.77
N TRP A 169 -12.10 3.11 -15.42
CA TRP A 169 -12.34 3.52 -14.04
C TRP A 169 -13.71 3.01 -13.58
N ARG A 170 -13.77 2.52 -12.35
CA ARG A 170 -15.02 2.16 -11.70
C ARG A 170 -15.12 2.89 -10.37
N ASP A 171 -16.18 3.69 -10.22
CA ASP A 171 -16.57 4.26 -8.94
C ASP A 171 -17.32 3.18 -8.13
N ASP A 172 -16.62 2.13 -7.71
CA ASP A 172 -17.23 1.07 -6.91
C ASP A 172 -17.26 1.43 -5.43
N GLU A 173 -18.22 2.26 -5.03
CA GLU A 173 -18.65 2.32 -3.62
C GLU A 173 -19.51 1.10 -3.21
N SER A 174 -19.85 0.20 -4.14
CA SER A 174 -20.96 -0.76 -3.97
C SER A 174 -20.60 -2.24 -4.01
N GLY A 175 -19.31 -2.61 -4.07
CA GLY A 175 -18.91 -4.04 -4.07
C GLY A 175 -18.67 -4.58 -2.68
N PRO A 176 -18.94 -5.88 -2.40
CA PRO A 176 -18.74 -6.50 -1.08
C PRO A 176 -17.29 -6.49 -0.60
N ASP A 177 -16.31 -6.21 -1.50
CA ASP A 177 -14.88 -6.10 -1.22
C ASP A 177 -14.34 -4.67 -1.40
N SER A 178 -15.20 -3.67 -1.70
CA SER A 178 -14.79 -2.30 -1.88
C SER A 178 -14.69 -1.60 -0.52
N THR A 179 -13.52 -1.66 0.10
CA THR A 179 -13.29 -0.87 1.32
C THR A 179 -13.04 0.62 1.03
N GLY A 180 -13.01 1.06 -0.25
CA GLY A 180 -12.76 2.47 -0.64
C GLY A 180 -11.47 3.08 -0.08
N THR A 181 -10.71 2.30 0.71
CA THR A 181 -9.72 2.79 1.65
C THR A 181 -8.35 3.07 1.03
N GLY A 182 -8.00 2.42 -0.09
CA GLY A 182 -6.64 2.53 -0.63
C GLY A 182 -6.32 3.95 -1.12
N LEU A 183 -7.12 4.47 -2.06
CA LEU A 183 -6.93 5.80 -2.63
C LEU A 183 -7.23 6.91 -1.61
N ASP A 184 -8.25 6.72 -0.76
CA ASP A 184 -8.57 7.66 0.31
C ASP A 184 -7.47 7.73 1.36
N ASN A 185 -6.81 6.62 1.66
CA ASN A 185 -5.66 6.61 2.56
C ASN A 185 -4.47 7.37 1.96
N VAL A 186 -4.20 7.17 0.66
CA VAL A 186 -3.18 7.95 -0.06
C VAL A 186 -3.50 9.45 -0.02
N ARG A 187 -4.75 9.82 -0.33
CA ARG A 187 -5.19 11.23 -0.31
C ARG A 187 -5.03 11.86 1.07
N ARG A 188 -5.52 11.20 2.14
CA ARG A 188 -5.41 11.68 3.52
C ARG A 188 -3.95 11.83 3.97
N ARG A 189 -3.09 10.92 3.53
CA ARG A 189 -1.67 10.95 3.87
C ARG A 189 -0.95 12.11 3.20
N LEU A 190 -1.20 12.31 1.91
CA LEU A 190 -0.69 13.47 1.17
C LEU A 190 -1.17 14.79 1.79
N GLU A 191 -2.44 14.90 2.13
CA GLU A 191 -2.99 16.08 2.78
C GLU A 191 -2.38 16.36 4.16
N ALA A 192 -2.10 15.29 4.92
CA ALA A 192 -1.52 15.42 6.26
C ALA A 192 -0.04 15.81 6.24
N GLN A 193 0.74 15.31 5.27
CA GLN A 193 2.19 15.51 5.22
C GLN A 193 2.62 16.64 4.27
N HIS A 194 1.88 16.87 3.20
CA HIS A 194 2.19 17.85 2.15
C HIS A 194 0.97 18.71 1.81
N PRO A 195 0.37 19.43 2.79
CA PRO A 195 -0.79 20.28 2.55
C PRO A 195 -0.44 21.34 1.50
N ASP A 196 -1.30 21.51 0.49
CA ASP A 196 -1.15 22.49 -0.60
C ASP A 196 0.10 22.30 -1.51
N GLN A 197 0.92 21.26 -1.27
CA GLN A 197 2.17 20.99 -2.00
C GLN A 197 2.09 19.69 -2.81
N HIS A 198 0.89 19.15 -2.97
CA HIS A 198 0.65 17.94 -3.75
C HIS A 198 -0.57 18.10 -4.65
N ARG A 199 -0.60 17.30 -5.70
CA ARG A 199 -1.77 17.10 -6.54
C ARG A 199 -1.97 15.61 -6.80
N LEU A 200 -3.19 15.10 -6.59
CA LEU A 200 -3.60 13.76 -6.97
C LEU A 200 -4.70 13.87 -8.02
N SER A 201 -4.46 13.28 -9.18
CA SER A 201 -5.41 13.28 -10.29
C SER A 201 -5.64 11.88 -10.82
N ILE A 202 -6.86 11.63 -11.29
CA ILE A 202 -7.25 10.38 -11.93
C ILE A 202 -7.77 10.75 -13.32
N THR A 203 -7.25 10.08 -14.33
CA THR A 203 -7.67 10.29 -15.72
C THR A 203 -7.91 8.96 -16.40
N GLU A 204 -8.91 8.93 -17.27
CA GLU A 204 -9.17 7.80 -18.15
C GLU A 204 -9.08 8.29 -19.59
N ASN A 205 -8.19 7.71 -20.37
CA ASN A 205 -8.02 8.00 -21.77
C ASN A 205 -7.41 6.82 -22.52
N ASP A 206 -7.87 6.58 -23.74
CA ASP A 206 -7.34 5.54 -24.65
C ASP A 206 -7.31 4.12 -24.04
N GLY A 207 -8.29 3.77 -23.21
CA GLY A 207 -8.38 2.49 -22.53
C GLY A 207 -7.36 2.29 -21.41
N TRP A 208 -6.80 3.39 -20.91
CA TRP A 208 -5.94 3.43 -19.73
C TRP A 208 -6.56 4.29 -18.63
N VAL A 209 -6.54 3.77 -17.43
CA VAL A 209 -6.75 4.53 -16.19
C VAL A 209 -5.39 4.93 -15.64
N ARG A 210 -5.21 6.20 -15.30
CA ARG A 210 -3.96 6.74 -14.73
C ARG A 210 -4.27 7.46 -13.43
N VAL A 211 -3.59 7.05 -12.39
CA VAL A 211 -3.54 7.77 -11.10
C VAL A 211 -2.19 8.45 -11.02
N ARG A 212 -2.18 9.77 -10.97
CA ARG A 212 -0.97 10.59 -10.97
C ARG A 212 -0.90 11.41 -9.70
N ILE A 213 0.25 11.32 -9.05
CA ILE A 213 0.62 12.12 -7.89
C ILE A 213 1.76 13.04 -8.30
N GLU A 214 1.64 14.31 -7.97
CA GLU A 214 2.66 15.34 -8.12
C GLU A 214 2.95 15.90 -6.73
N ILE A 215 4.23 15.99 -6.35
CA ILE A 215 4.66 16.56 -5.07
C ILE A 215 5.81 17.52 -5.34
N ASP A 216 5.76 18.70 -4.76
CA ASP A 216 6.85 19.65 -4.81
C ASP A 216 8.10 19.05 -4.13
N THR A 217 9.24 19.01 -4.85
CA THR A 217 10.47 18.41 -4.31
C THR A 217 11.05 19.19 -3.14
N GLU A 218 10.75 20.51 -3.03
CA GLU A 218 11.16 21.30 -1.86
C GLU A 218 10.44 20.81 -0.60
N ALA A 219 9.21 20.30 -0.74
CA ALA A 219 8.45 19.69 0.35
C ALA A 219 9.01 18.33 0.81
N LEU A 220 9.76 17.64 -0.07
CA LEU A 220 10.34 16.31 0.19
C LEU A 220 11.77 16.37 0.75
N THR A 221 12.40 17.52 0.80
CA THR A 221 13.78 17.69 1.27
C THR A 221 13.90 18.14 2.73
N HIS A 222 12.81 18.27 3.44
CA HIS A 222 12.80 18.77 4.81
C HIS A 222 12.71 17.65 5.85
N ASP A 223 13.65 16.66 5.81
CA ASP A 223 13.99 15.90 7.00
C ASP A 223 15.37 15.27 6.83
N VAL A 224 16.37 15.99 7.39
CA VAL A 224 17.68 15.48 7.78
C VAL A 224 17.87 15.74 9.26
#